data_408795ed84508c32e2415b0b27b3cf03
#
_entry.id   408795ed84508c32e2415b0b27b3cf03
#
_cell.length_a   1.000
_cell.length_b   1.000
_cell.length_c   1.000
_cell.angle_alpha   90.00
_cell.angle_beta   90.00
_cell.angle_gamma   90.00
#
_symmetry.space_group_name_H-M   'P 1'
#
loop_
_entity.id
_entity.type
_entity.pdbx_description
1 polymer ?
#
loop_
_entity_poly.entity_id
_entity_poly.type
_entity_poly.pdbx_seq_one_letter_code
_entity_poly.pdbx_strand_id
1 'polypeptide(L)'
;MPSTDLRVLIISHGHPSMSLGGAEVASYNLHKGLNELDGVESFYLARVGHPVPRHGASALMSLRQKDNEILYHAENYDHFLLSNGNTDEIDRDLLRFVRDYEPDVVHFHHYLGLGLETIYAIREAMPDAAIFFTFHEFLTICHNHGQMVKSGGTKLCNRASPIECNGCFQNISPASFLRRERFIKAMLNLADHYVSPSDFLADRFVDWGLDRDKMSVIENGLDVKEAANTRALSKAQPRRSRFAFFGQLTMFKGADILLDAVGRVPDEIWGDDARMMIFGGNLERQPIEYQEKVHDLIEKAGERVRFYGAYQNSEMPKLMELADWTIIPSIWWENSPIVIQEAFFHGRPMICSNIGGMAEKITDGVNGLHFRVGSAEDL
;
A
#
# COMPACT_ATOMS: atom_id res chain seq x y z
N MET A 1 23.20 -34.85 -2.38
CA MET A 1 22.77 -34.22 -1.13
C MET A 1 21.37 -33.71 -1.40
N PRO A 2 20.36 -33.93 -0.55
CA PRO A 2 19.10 -33.26 -0.75
C PRO A 2 19.37 -31.75 -0.72
N SER A 3 18.88 -31.01 -1.70
CA SER A 3 18.87 -29.57 -1.66
C SER A 3 18.06 -29.19 -0.42
N THR A 4 18.67 -28.57 0.56
CA THR A 4 17.92 -27.94 1.64
C THR A 4 17.16 -26.79 0.99
N ASP A 5 15.84 -26.89 0.94
CA ASP A 5 15.00 -25.85 0.41
C ASP A 5 15.21 -24.55 1.22
N LEU A 6 15.31 -23.42 0.53
CA LEU A 6 15.39 -22.11 1.17
C LEU A 6 14.06 -21.83 1.89
N ARG A 7 14.08 -21.69 3.21
CA ARG A 7 12.89 -21.41 4.03
C ARG A 7 12.71 -19.92 4.28
N VAL A 8 11.60 -19.38 3.82
CA VAL A 8 11.29 -17.94 3.91
C VAL A 8 10.04 -17.74 4.76
N LEU A 9 10.15 -16.96 5.85
CA LEU A 9 9.03 -16.53 6.65
C LEU A 9 8.64 -15.10 6.27
N ILE A 10 7.47 -14.92 5.66
CA ILE A 10 6.91 -13.60 5.38
C ILE A 10 6.01 -13.17 6.53
N ILE A 11 6.23 -11.97 7.06
CA ILE A 11 5.47 -11.39 8.16
C ILE A 11 4.74 -10.13 7.69
N SER A 12 3.41 -10.12 7.82
CA SER A 12 2.53 -9.01 7.42
C SER A 12 1.56 -8.62 8.54
N HIS A 13 1.10 -7.36 8.52
CA HIS A 13 0.13 -6.85 9.50
C HIS A 13 -1.31 -7.28 9.23
N GLY A 14 -1.58 -7.97 8.13
CA GLY A 14 -2.90 -8.45 7.76
C GLY A 14 -2.84 -9.58 6.72
N HIS A 15 -3.94 -10.30 6.59
CA HIS A 15 -4.12 -11.34 5.58
C HIS A 15 -5.11 -10.86 4.51
N PRO A 16 -4.84 -11.03 3.19
CA PRO A 16 -5.72 -10.53 2.13
C PRO A 16 -7.16 -11.04 2.17
N SER A 17 -7.40 -12.21 2.78
CA SER A 17 -8.77 -12.72 2.98
C SER A 17 -9.57 -11.96 4.05
N MET A 18 -8.93 -11.10 4.85
CA MET A 18 -9.54 -10.37 5.96
C MET A 18 -9.45 -8.86 5.80
N SER A 19 -8.34 -8.37 5.23
CA SER A 19 -8.14 -6.95 4.94
C SER A 19 -7.44 -6.80 3.60
N LEU A 20 -7.95 -5.89 2.75
CA LEU A 20 -7.38 -5.61 1.43
C LEU A 20 -6.69 -4.25 1.45
N GLY A 21 -5.37 -4.29 1.44
CA GLY A 21 -4.49 -3.14 1.27
C GLY A 21 -3.34 -3.50 0.34
N GLY A 22 -2.63 -2.50 -0.15
CA GLY A 22 -1.50 -2.71 -1.07
C GLY A 22 -0.38 -3.55 -0.46
N ALA A 23 -0.09 -3.36 0.82
CA ALA A 23 0.98 -4.10 1.52
C ALA A 23 0.62 -5.58 1.70
N GLU A 24 -0.65 -5.88 2.08
CA GLU A 24 -1.12 -7.25 2.25
C GLU A 24 -1.12 -8.00 0.92
N VAL A 25 -1.60 -7.35 -0.16
CA VAL A 25 -1.61 -7.94 -1.50
C VAL A 25 -0.18 -8.19 -2.00
N ALA A 26 0.72 -7.21 -1.86
CA ALA A 26 2.10 -7.33 -2.31
C ALA A 26 2.86 -8.44 -1.57
N SER A 27 2.76 -8.50 -0.23
CA SER A 27 3.41 -9.53 0.58
C SER A 27 2.87 -10.93 0.27
N TYR A 28 1.57 -11.04 0.06
CA TYR A 28 0.94 -12.32 -0.23
C TYR A 28 1.23 -12.81 -1.67
N ASN A 29 1.34 -11.89 -2.64
CA ASN A 29 1.78 -12.22 -3.99
C ASN A 29 3.24 -12.73 -3.98
N LEU A 30 4.11 -12.11 -3.19
CA LEU A 30 5.48 -12.61 -2.99
C LEU A 30 5.49 -14.02 -2.39
N HIS A 31 4.69 -14.26 -1.34
CA HIS A 31 4.54 -15.58 -0.73
C HIS A 31 4.13 -16.65 -1.75
N LYS A 32 3.11 -16.37 -2.58
CA LYS A 32 2.68 -17.30 -3.63
C LYS A 32 3.78 -17.54 -4.66
N GLY A 33 4.41 -16.47 -5.14
CA GLY A 33 5.47 -16.58 -6.14
C GLY A 33 6.69 -17.34 -5.63
N LEU A 34 7.07 -17.20 -4.36
CA LEU A 34 8.15 -17.98 -3.75
C LEU A 34 7.82 -19.48 -3.72
N ASN A 35 6.59 -19.85 -3.40
CA ASN A 35 6.16 -21.26 -3.40
C ASN A 35 5.97 -21.85 -4.81
N GLU A 36 6.05 -21.04 -5.88
CA GLU A 36 6.10 -21.54 -7.27
C GLU A 36 7.55 -21.87 -7.72
N LEU A 37 8.57 -21.52 -6.91
CA LEU A 37 9.98 -21.78 -7.22
C LEU A 37 10.44 -23.11 -6.66
N ASP A 38 11.16 -23.89 -7.46
CA ASP A 38 11.79 -25.13 -7.02
C ASP A 38 12.86 -24.85 -5.95
N GLY A 39 12.84 -25.57 -4.84
CA GLY A 39 13.81 -25.44 -3.76
C GLY A 39 13.58 -24.23 -2.85
N VAL A 40 12.37 -23.65 -2.85
CA VAL A 40 11.97 -22.58 -1.94
C VAL A 40 10.67 -22.96 -1.24
N GLU A 41 10.64 -22.84 0.08
CA GLU A 41 9.45 -22.98 0.91
C GLU A 41 9.15 -21.64 1.59
N SER A 42 7.96 -21.08 1.37
CA SER A 42 7.53 -19.84 2.02
C SER A 42 6.37 -20.12 2.97
N PHE A 43 6.49 -19.60 4.21
CA PHE A 43 5.42 -19.47 5.18
C PHE A 43 4.94 -18.03 5.28
N TYR A 44 3.63 -17.85 5.42
CA TYR A 44 3.02 -16.54 5.58
C TYR A 44 2.40 -16.38 6.97
N LEU A 45 2.93 -15.45 7.76
CA LEU A 45 2.41 -15.08 9.07
C LEU A 45 1.74 -13.71 8.98
N ALA A 46 0.41 -13.71 9.15
CA ALA A 46 -0.38 -12.48 9.14
C ALA A 46 -0.89 -12.14 10.55
N ARG A 47 -0.69 -10.90 10.95
CA ARG A 47 -1.28 -10.39 12.20
C ARG A 47 -2.80 -10.25 12.05
N VAL A 48 -3.52 -10.63 13.10
CA VAL A 48 -4.94 -10.34 13.28
C VAL A 48 -5.20 -9.77 14.67
N GLY A 49 -6.34 -9.17 14.87
CA GLY A 49 -6.82 -8.65 16.15
C GLY A 49 -8.31 -8.43 16.08
N HIS A 50 -8.91 -7.69 17.03
CA HIS A 50 -10.33 -7.39 17.00
C HIS A 50 -10.80 -6.94 15.59
N PRO A 51 -11.93 -7.44 15.01
CA PRO A 51 -12.94 -8.31 15.66
C PRO A 51 -12.68 -9.83 15.52
N VAL A 52 -11.53 -10.27 15.02
CA VAL A 52 -11.21 -11.70 14.92
C VAL A 52 -10.98 -12.25 16.33
N PRO A 53 -11.82 -13.20 16.82
CA PRO A 53 -11.68 -13.71 18.17
C PRO A 53 -10.48 -14.64 18.25
N ARG A 54 -9.79 -14.60 19.40
CA ARG A 54 -8.75 -15.57 19.73
C ARG A 54 -9.41 -16.88 20.17
N HIS A 55 -8.94 -18.00 19.64
CA HIS A 55 -9.39 -19.32 19.99
C HIS A 55 -8.30 -20.07 20.78
N GLY A 56 -8.48 -20.23 22.10
CA GLY A 56 -7.55 -20.92 22.97
C GLY A 56 -6.46 -20.04 23.59
N ALA A 57 -5.44 -20.69 24.15
CA ALA A 57 -4.36 -20.03 24.89
C ALA A 57 -3.24 -19.50 23.98
N SER A 58 -3.04 -20.11 22.79
CA SER A 58 -2.03 -19.66 21.83
C SER A 58 -2.48 -18.43 21.07
N ALA A 59 -1.53 -17.54 20.78
CA ALA A 59 -1.73 -16.42 19.86
C ALA A 59 -1.71 -16.86 18.39
N LEU A 60 -1.19 -18.06 18.09
CA LEU A 60 -1.17 -18.61 16.74
C LEU A 60 -2.47 -19.34 16.41
N MET A 61 -2.95 -19.11 15.20
CA MET A 61 -4.15 -19.74 14.66
C MET A 61 -3.88 -20.15 13.21
N SER A 62 -4.24 -21.38 12.83
CA SER A 62 -4.14 -21.83 11.44
C SER A 62 -5.34 -21.35 10.61
N LEU A 63 -5.10 -21.04 9.35
CA LEU A 63 -6.15 -20.87 8.36
C LEU A 63 -6.59 -22.25 7.85
N ARG A 64 -7.89 -22.49 7.77
CA ARG A 64 -8.41 -23.75 7.23
C ARG A 64 -7.92 -23.97 5.79
N GLN A 65 -7.45 -25.19 5.51
CA GLN A 65 -6.96 -25.62 4.19
C GLN A 65 -5.68 -24.90 3.69
N LYS A 66 -4.93 -24.30 4.61
CA LYS A 66 -3.70 -23.58 4.31
C LYS A 66 -2.62 -24.00 5.31
N ASP A 67 -1.76 -24.91 4.91
CA ASP A 67 -0.75 -25.49 5.81
C ASP A 67 0.43 -24.57 6.07
N ASN A 68 0.69 -23.63 5.14
CA ASN A 68 1.78 -22.67 5.19
C ASN A 68 1.34 -21.20 5.47
N GLU A 69 0.12 -21.01 5.96
CA GLU A 69 -0.43 -19.70 6.31
C GLU A 69 -0.92 -19.70 7.76
N ILE A 70 -0.39 -18.81 8.58
CA ILE A 70 -0.68 -18.71 10.01
C ILE A 70 -1.14 -17.29 10.36
N LEU A 71 -2.14 -17.22 11.22
CA LEU A 71 -2.59 -15.98 11.84
C LEU A 71 -1.96 -15.84 13.22
N TYR A 72 -1.42 -14.67 13.50
CA TYR A 72 -0.91 -14.28 14.81
C TYR A 72 -1.82 -13.22 15.42
N HIS A 73 -2.51 -13.57 16.51
CA HIS A 73 -3.41 -12.66 17.22
C HIS A 73 -2.60 -11.76 18.16
N ALA A 74 -2.56 -10.46 17.85
CA ALA A 74 -1.86 -9.47 18.66
C ALA A 74 -2.75 -8.24 18.93
N GLU A 75 -2.78 -7.83 20.20
CA GLU A 75 -3.46 -6.65 20.74
C GLU A 75 -2.47 -5.82 21.59
N ASN A 76 -2.93 -4.80 22.29
CA ASN A 76 -2.12 -3.91 23.16
C ASN A 76 -0.97 -3.16 22.44
N TYR A 77 -1.27 -2.67 21.26
CA TYR A 77 -0.31 -1.99 20.41
C TYR A 77 -0.21 -0.49 20.75
N ASP A 78 1.01 -0.02 20.98
CA ASP A 78 1.32 1.40 21.08
C ASP A 78 1.55 2.00 19.69
N HIS A 79 0.57 2.76 19.21
CA HIS A 79 0.64 3.41 17.89
C HIS A 79 1.68 4.54 17.82
N PHE A 80 2.14 5.08 18.96
CA PHE A 80 3.17 6.09 18.94
C PHE A 80 4.57 5.48 18.80
N LEU A 81 4.89 4.48 19.60
CA LEU A 81 6.18 3.80 19.54
C LEU A 81 6.23 2.68 18.50
N LEU A 82 5.07 2.26 17.96
CA LEU A 82 4.93 1.11 17.06
C LEU A 82 5.37 -0.20 17.73
N SER A 83 5.01 -0.34 18.99
CA SER A 83 5.45 -1.37 19.92
C SER A 83 4.26 -2.21 20.40
N ASN A 84 4.48 -3.48 20.71
CA ASN A 84 3.48 -4.37 21.29
C ASN A 84 3.82 -4.61 22.77
N GLY A 85 2.83 -4.41 23.66
CA GLY A 85 3.00 -4.62 25.09
C GLY A 85 3.01 -6.09 25.52
N ASN A 86 2.65 -7.05 24.65
CA ASN A 86 2.55 -8.48 24.98
C ASN A 86 3.84 -9.24 24.65
N THR A 87 4.95 -8.88 25.27
CA THR A 87 6.24 -9.56 25.05
C THR A 87 6.22 -11.04 25.40
N ASP A 88 5.46 -11.46 26.42
CA ASP A 88 5.30 -12.87 26.83
C ASP A 88 4.68 -13.74 25.70
N GLU A 89 3.78 -13.18 24.88
CA GLU A 89 3.18 -13.90 23.75
C GLU A 89 4.14 -13.98 22.56
N ILE A 90 4.96 -12.94 22.35
CA ILE A 90 6.04 -12.98 21.36
C ILE A 90 6.99 -14.13 21.73
N ASP A 91 7.46 -14.17 22.96
CA ASP A 91 8.41 -15.19 23.41
C ASP A 91 7.83 -16.60 23.38
N ARG A 92 6.60 -16.77 23.87
CA ARG A 92 5.99 -18.10 24.03
C ARG A 92 5.51 -18.69 22.71
N ASP A 93 4.83 -17.89 21.88
CA ASP A 93 4.13 -18.41 20.71
C ASP A 93 4.90 -18.10 19.41
N LEU A 94 5.26 -16.85 19.15
CA LEU A 94 5.90 -16.46 17.89
C LEU A 94 7.33 -17.03 17.79
N LEU A 95 8.16 -16.84 18.82
CA LEU A 95 9.54 -17.31 18.77
C LEU A 95 9.64 -18.85 18.81
N ARG A 96 8.67 -19.54 19.46
CA ARG A 96 8.59 -20.98 19.37
C ARG A 96 8.34 -21.43 17.92
N PHE A 97 7.35 -20.82 17.26
CA PHE A 97 7.07 -21.12 15.85
C PHE A 97 8.29 -20.83 14.96
N VAL A 98 8.94 -19.68 15.14
CA VAL A 98 10.13 -19.32 14.36
C VAL A 98 11.28 -20.33 14.55
N ARG A 99 11.52 -20.78 15.79
CA ARG A 99 12.54 -21.82 16.08
C ARG A 99 12.17 -23.19 15.51
N ASP A 100 10.89 -23.56 15.54
CA ASP A 100 10.42 -24.85 15.02
C ASP A 100 10.45 -24.86 13.46
N TYR A 101 10.19 -23.72 12.82
CA TYR A 101 10.25 -23.56 11.37
C TYR A 101 11.68 -23.39 10.84
N GLU A 102 12.56 -22.79 11.62
CA GLU A 102 13.97 -22.48 11.27
C GLU A 102 14.12 -21.79 9.91
N PRO A 103 13.57 -20.57 9.74
CA PRO A 103 13.68 -19.84 8.47
C PRO A 103 15.11 -19.40 8.21
N ASP A 104 15.56 -19.54 6.95
CA ASP A 104 16.80 -18.92 6.47
C ASP A 104 16.63 -17.41 6.26
N VAL A 105 15.41 -17.00 5.90
CA VAL A 105 15.04 -15.60 5.66
C VAL A 105 13.75 -15.25 6.41
N VAL A 106 13.78 -14.14 7.15
CA VAL A 106 12.56 -13.52 7.71
C VAL A 106 12.33 -12.20 7.01
N HIS A 107 11.23 -12.09 6.29
CA HIS A 107 10.91 -10.91 5.49
C HIS A 107 9.69 -10.17 6.06
N PHE A 108 9.93 -9.05 6.71
CA PHE A 108 8.89 -8.17 7.21
C PHE A 108 8.33 -7.30 6.09
N HIS A 109 7.04 -7.37 5.84
CA HIS A 109 6.31 -6.43 5.00
C HIS A 109 5.57 -5.37 5.80
N HIS A 110 5.32 -5.64 7.08
CA HIS A 110 4.77 -4.64 8.00
C HIS A 110 4.93 -5.07 9.46
N TYR A 111 4.82 -4.10 10.36
CA TYR A 111 4.96 -4.26 11.82
C TYR A 111 3.70 -3.81 12.58
N LEU A 112 2.71 -3.21 11.90
CA LEU A 112 1.51 -2.64 12.54
C LEU A 112 0.75 -3.73 13.32
N GLY A 113 0.57 -3.48 14.62
CA GLY A 113 -0.04 -4.43 15.55
C GLY A 113 0.88 -5.56 16.03
N LEU A 114 1.98 -5.85 15.32
CA LEU A 114 3.00 -6.82 15.75
C LEU A 114 3.99 -6.21 16.75
N GLY A 115 4.44 -5.00 16.49
CA GLY A 115 5.51 -4.34 17.22
C GLY A 115 6.87 -4.48 16.54
N LEU A 116 7.65 -3.40 16.53
CA LEU A 116 9.00 -3.39 15.95
C LEU A 116 9.99 -4.22 16.76
N GLU A 117 9.76 -4.42 18.05
CA GLU A 117 10.55 -5.31 18.94
C GLU A 117 10.51 -6.77 18.49
N THR A 118 9.54 -7.17 17.66
CA THR A 118 9.51 -8.47 17.01
C THR A 118 10.75 -8.73 16.16
N ILE A 119 11.30 -7.67 15.53
CA ILE A 119 12.56 -7.75 14.77
C ILE A 119 13.72 -8.11 15.71
N TYR A 120 13.80 -7.44 16.87
CA TYR A 120 14.80 -7.74 17.89
C TYR A 120 14.67 -9.17 18.41
N ALA A 121 13.46 -9.59 18.78
CA ALA A 121 13.20 -10.90 19.34
C ALA A 121 13.58 -12.03 18.35
N ILE A 122 13.27 -11.85 17.06
CA ILE A 122 13.64 -12.80 16.01
C ILE A 122 15.16 -12.81 15.79
N ARG A 123 15.83 -11.65 15.76
CA ARG A 123 17.30 -11.58 15.64
C ARG A 123 18.02 -12.31 16.77
N GLU A 124 17.54 -12.16 18.02
CA GLU A 124 18.09 -12.90 19.17
C GLU A 124 17.83 -14.40 19.09
N ALA A 125 16.65 -14.81 18.61
CA ALA A 125 16.28 -16.22 18.52
C ALA A 125 16.94 -16.95 17.35
N MET A 126 17.19 -16.24 16.23
CA MET A 126 17.71 -16.75 14.96
C MET A 126 18.82 -15.81 14.44
N PRO A 127 20.01 -15.81 15.07
CA PRO A 127 21.08 -14.87 14.73
C PRO A 127 21.61 -15.01 13.29
N ASP A 128 21.52 -16.22 12.71
CA ASP A 128 22.01 -16.53 11.37
C ASP A 128 20.96 -16.31 10.27
N ALA A 129 19.68 -16.12 10.60
CA ALA A 129 18.65 -15.85 9.63
C ALA A 129 18.81 -14.43 9.06
N ALA A 130 18.69 -14.29 7.73
CA ALA A 130 18.69 -12.98 7.09
C ALA A 130 17.35 -12.27 7.35
N ILE A 131 17.37 -11.03 7.84
CA ILE A 131 16.18 -10.22 8.09
C ILE A 131 16.04 -9.15 7.02
N PHE A 132 14.99 -9.26 6.21
CA PHE A 132 14.60 -8.27 5.21
C PHE A 132 13.41 -7.45 5.68
N PHE A 133 13.34 -6.19 5.26
CA PHE A 133 12.21 -5.32 5.56
C PHE A 133 11.76 -4.57 4.29
N THR A 134 10.53 -4.82 3.82
CA THR A 134 9.93 -4.04 2.72
C THR A 134 9.09 -2.90 3.28
N PHE A 135 9.38 -1.68 2.84
CA PHE A 135 8.58 -0.51 3.17
C PHE A 135 7.40 -0.36 2.21
N HIS A 136 6.22 -0.08 2.74
CA HIS A 136 5.01 0.16 1.95
C HIS A 136 4.41 1.55 2.18
N GLU A 137 4.83 2.24 3.25
CA GLU A 137 4.27 3.51 3.70
C GLU A 137 5.23 4.24 4.65
N PHE A 138 4.85 5.38 5.21
CA PHE A 138 5.71 6.22 6.04
C PHE A 138 5.39 6.17 7.54
N LEU A 139 4.71 5.18 8.06
CA LEU A 139 4.25 5.15 9.47
C LEU A 139 5.42 5.21 10.47
N THR A 140 6.56 4.62 10.15
CA THR A 140 7.79 4.74 10.95
C THR A 140 8.29 6.17 11.01
N ILE A 141 8.19 6.92 9.92
CA ILE A 141 8.63 8.32 9.81
C ILE A 141 7.56 9.26 10.40
N CYS A 142 6.30 9.08 10.00
CA CYS A 142 5.21 10.02 10.25
C CYS A 142 4.14 9.42 11.16
N HIS A 143 3.97 9.99 12.37
CA HIS A 143 2.94 9.58 13.32
C HIS A 143 1.51 9.88 12.84
N ASN A 144 1.33 10.78 11.87
CA ASN A 144 0.02 11.04 11.26
C ASN A 144 -0.36 9.90 10.28
N HIS A 145 -0.58 8.70 10.81
CA HIS A 145 -0.97 7.51 10.06
C HIS A 145 -0.09 7.19 8.83
N GLY A 146 1.19 7.57 8.88
CA GLY A 146 2.10 7.36 7.75
C GLY A 146 1.82 8.22 6.51
N GLN A 147 0.97 9.23 6.61
CA GLN A 147 0.51 9.99 5.45
C GLN A 147 1.53 11.01 4.92
N MET A 148 2.50 11.42 5.75
CA MET A 148 3.38 12.55 5.45
C MET A 148 2.61 13.81 4.98
N VAL A 149 1.48 14.05 5.65
CA VAL A 149 0.63 15.23 5.51
C VAL A 149 0.56 15.94 6.86
N LYS A 150 0.62 17.26 6.89
CA LYS A 150 0.46 18.04 8.13
C LYS A 150 -0.94 17.83 8.71
N SER A 151 -1.04 17.62 10.02
CA SER A 151 -2.32 17.44 10.69
C SER A 151 -3.26 18.64 10.46
N GLY A 152 -4.56 18.34 10.28
CA GLY A 152 -5.59 19.35 10.08
C GLY A 152 -5.67 19.96 8.68
N GLY A 153 -5.04 19.33 7.67
CA GLY A 153 -5.10 19.83 6.30
C GLY A 153 -4.54 18.86 5.26
N THR A 154 -4.28 19.38 4.05
CA THR A 154 -3.74 18.63 2.91
C THR A 154 -2.29 18.98 2.60
N LYS A 155 -1.65 19.86 3.41
CA LYS A 155 -0.27 20.29 3.17
C LYS A 155 0.69 19.14 3.34
N LEU A 156 1.42 18.81 2.29
CA LEU A 156 2.42 17.75 2.29
C LEU A 156 3.58 18.06 3.24
N CYS A 157 4.09 17.02 3.89
CA CYS A 157 5.26 17.06 4.76
C CYS A 157 6.44 16.42 4.01
N ASN A 158 7.51 17.19 3.82
CA ASN A 158 8.70 16.72 3.12
C ASN A 158 9.71 16.03 4.07
N ARG A 159 9.69 16.38 5.35
CA ARG A 159 10.65 15.88 6.34
C ARG A 159 10.02 15.80 7.72
N ALA A 160 10.19 14.68 8.39
CA ALA A 160 9.88 14.54 9.81
C ALA A 160 11.08 15.01 10.65
N SER A 161 10.80 15.75 11.72
CA SER A 161 11.76 16.08 12.77
C SER A 161 11.00 16.23 14.09
N PRO A 162 11.66 16.09 15.25
CA PRO A 162 10.98 16.23 16.53
C PRO A 162 10.20 17.54 16.68
N ILE A 163 10.73 18.66 16.21
CA ILE A 163 10.10 19.98 16.30
C ILE A 163 8.91 20.08 15.32
N GLU A 164 9.11 19.68 14.07
CA GLU A 164 8.05 19.72 13.05
C GLU A 164 6.88 18.78 13.39
N CYS A 165 7.17 17.61 13.95
CA CYS A 165 6.14 16.65 14.37
C CYS A 165 5.36 17.16 15.62
N ASN A 166 6.00 17.84 16.56
CA ASN A 166 5.30 18.55 17.64
C ASN A 166 4.35 19.62 17.10
N GLY A 167 4.70 20.30 15.99
CA GLY A 167 3.79 21.23 15.32
C GLY A 167 2.49 20.57 14.83
N CYS A 168 2.53 19.29 14.48
CA CYS A 168 1.34 18.49 14.13
C CYS A 168 0.57 17.98 15.36
N PHE A 169 1.29 17.67 16.45
CA PHE A 169 0.75 17.04 17.66
C PHE A 169 1.28 17.78 18.89
N GLN A 170 0.67 18.91 19.19
CA GLN A 170 1.13 19.84 20.24
C GLN A 170 1.12 19.22 21.67
N ASN A 171 0.33 18.18 21.87
CA ASN A 171 0.28 17.40 23.12
C ASN A 171 1.44 16.39 23.27
N ILE A 172 2.26 16.18 22.24
CA ILE A 172 3.41 15.26 22.26
C ILE A 172 4.69 16.08 22.15
N SER A 173 5.54 16.01 23.16
CA SER A 173 6.76 16.82 23.22
C SER A 173 7.79 16.47 22.15
N PRO A 174 8.65 17.42 21.71
CA PRO A 174 9.77 17.13 20.82
C PRO A 174 10.69 16.01 21.35
N ALA A 175 10.89 15.95 22.67
CA ALA A 175 11.69 14.90 23.30
C ALA A 175 11.04 13.51 23.12
N SER A 176 9.72 13.43 23.14
CA SER A 176 8.99 12.18 22.87
C SER A 176 9.14 11.74 21.41
N PHE A 177 9.06 12.67 20.45
CA PHE A 177 9.32 12.38 19.03
C PHE A 177 10.76 11.95 18.79
N LEU A 178 11.73 12.53 19.47
CA LEU A 178 13.14 12.10 19.40
C LEU A 178 13.32 10.66 19.92
N ARG A 179 12.64 10.32 21.05
CA ARG A 179 12.68 8.94 21.60
C ARG A 179 12.05 7.95 20.61
N ARG A 180 10.88 8.31 20.04
CA ARG A 180 10.21 7.52 19.01
C ARG A 180 11.14 7.23 17.83
N GLU A 181 11.75 8.27 17.25
CA GLU A 181 12.66 8.15 16.13
C GLU A 181 13.85 7.22 16.44
N ARG A 182 14.49 7.43 17.60
CA ARG A 182 15.63 6.61 18.03
C ARG A 182 15.25 5.16 18.26
N PHE A 183 14.12 4.90 18.90
CA PHE A 183 13.62 3.56 19.13
C PHE A 183 13.34 2.84 17.80
N ILE A 184 12.60 3.46 16.90
CA ILE A 184 12.23 2.87 15.61
C ILE A 184 13.49 2.56 14.78
N LYS A 185 14.43 3.53 14.68
CA LYS A 185 15.70 3.31 13.97
C LYS A 185 16.54 2.20 14.59
N ALA A 186 16.57 2.09 15.92
CA ALA A 186 17.29 1.02 16.59
C ALA A 186 16.74 -0.36 16.22
N MET A 187 15.41 -0.51 16.15
CA MET A 187 14.77 -1.76 15.76
C MET A 187 14.98 -2.07 14.26
N LEU A 188 14.77 -1.07 13.38
CA LEU A 188 14.97 -1.26 11.95
C LEU A 188 16.42 -1.60 11.59
N ASN A 189 17.41 -1.01 12.28
CA ASN A 189 18.83 -1.28 12.03
C ASN A 189 19.26 -2.73 12.28
N LEU A 190 18.41 -3.53 12.95
CA LEU A 190 18.61 -4.97 13.10
C LEU A 190 18.31 -5.76 11.83
N ALA A 191 17.64 -5.15 10.85
CA ALA A 191 17.47 -5.74 9.54
C ALA A 191 18.79 -5.70 8.74
N ASP A 192 19.05 -6.76 7.99
CA ASP A 192 20.21 -6.87 7.12
C ASP A 192 20.01 -6.06 5.85
N HIS A 193 18.78 -6.02 5.34
CA HIS A 193 18.46 -5.33 4.08
C HIS A 193 17.05 -4.76 4.07
N TYR A 194 16.89 -3.64 3.35
CA TYR A 194 15.62 -2.98 3.10
C TYR A 194 15.21 -3.09 1.64
N VAL A 195 13.92 -3.20 1.40
CA VAL A 195 13.32 -3.15 0.06
C VAL A 195 12.33 -2.00 0.01
N SER A 196 12.38 -1.25 -1.06
CA SER A 196 11.42 -0.17 -1.34
C SER A 196 10.79 -0.39 -2.72
N PRO A 197 9.46 -0.21 -2.89
CA PRO A 197 8.80 -0.37 -4.18
C PRO A 197 8.99 0.82 -5.14
N SER A 198 9.70 1.88 -4.70
CA SER A 198 10.00 3.07 -5.50
C SER A 198 11.26 3.78 -5.00
N ASP A 199 11.93 4.49 -5.89
CA ASP A 199 13.07 5.36 -5.51
C ASP A 199 12.60 6.49 -4.59
N PHE A 200 11.43 7.06 -4.86
CA PHE A 200 10.82 8.10 -4.02
C PHE A 200 10.69 7.66 -2.56
N LEU A 201 10.18 6.46 -2.31
CA LEU A 201 10.02 5.95 -0.94
C LEU A 201 11.39 5.64 -0.32
N ALA A 202 12.31 5.03 -1.07
CA ALA A 202 13.68 4.76 -0.64
C ALA A 202 14.38 6.05 -0.18
N ASP A 203 14.33 7.10 -1.00
CA ASP A 203 14.95 8.38 -0.70
C ASP A 203 14.38 9.03 0.58
N ARG A 204 13.08 8.90 0.83
CA ARG A 204 12.47 9.38 2.09
C ARG A 204 13.02 8.68 3.33
N PHE A 205 13.28 7.38 3.25
CA PHE A 205 13.89 6.62 4.34
C PHE A 205 15.38 6.92 4.51
N VAL A 206 16.10 7.11 3.42
CA VAL A 206 17.51 7.55 3.45
C VAL A 206 17.63 8.97 4.01
N ASP A 207 16.79 9.91 3.56
CA ASP A 207 16.72 11.27 4.12
C ASP A 207 16.37 11.28 5.61
N TRP A 208 15.58 10.31 6.04
CA TRP A 208 15.27 10.13 7.46
C TRP A 208 16.42 9.50 8.25
N GLY A 209 17.42 8.90 7.57
CA GLY A 209 18.70 8.44 8.12
C GLY A 209 18.88 6.93 8.19
N LEU A 210 18.19 6.15 7.34
CA LEU A 210 18.54 4.76 7.09
C LEU A 210 19.69 4.67 6.08
N ASP A 211 20.43 3.57 6.16
CA ASP A 211 21.60 3.32 5.31
C ASP A 211 21.18 2.98 3.87
N ARG A 212 21.64 3.78 2.91
CA ARG A 212 21.38 3.56 1.47
C ARG A 212 22.00 2.26 0.96
N ASP A 213 23.15 1.86 1.48
CA ASP A 213 23.84 0.65 1.04
C ASP A 213 23.08 -0.63 1.41
N LYS A 214 22.18 -0.55 2.39
CA LYS A 214 21.27 -1.62 2.78
C LYS A 214 19.93 -1.61 2.01
N MET A 215 19.73 -0.71 1.04
CA MET A 215 18.41 -0.52 0.42
C MET A 215 18.42 -0.82 -1.08
N SER A 216 17.53 -1.71 -1.50
CA SER A 216 17.22 -1.98 -2.91
C SER A 216 15.85 -1.46 -3.28
N VAL A 217 15.70 -1.01 -4.52
CA VAL A 217 14.41 -0.65 -5.10
C VAL A 217 13.92 -1.82 -5.93
N ILE A 218 12.84 -2.46 -5.46
CA ILE A 218 12.21 -3.61 -6.11
C ILE A 218 10.70 -3.40 -6.08
N GLU A 219 10.09 -3.30 -7.23
CA GLU A 219 8.65 -3.11 -7.38
C GLU A 219 7.83 -4.26 -6.78
N ASN A 220 6.61 -3.94 -6.32
CA ASN A 220 5.69 -4.97 -5.83
C ASN A 220 5.31 -5.94 -6.96
N GLY A 221 5.29 -7.24 -6.66
CA GLY A 221 4.88 -8.26 -7.61
C GLY A 221 3.36 -8.26 -7.86
N LEU A 222 2.96 -8.51 -9.11
CA LEU A 222 1.58 -8.73 -9.49
C LEU A 222 1.32 -10.24 -9.66
N ASP A 223 0.17 -10.71 -9.18
CA ASP A 223 -0.36 -12.05 -9.48
C ASP A 223 -1.39 -11.96 -10.61
N VAL A 224 -0.92 -11.65 -11.81
CA VAL A 224 -1.74 -11.53 -13.00
C VAL A 224 -1.11 -12.36 -14.13
N LYS A 225 -1.88 -13.29 -14.69
CA LYS A 225 -1.36 -14.26 -15.68
C LYS A 225 -1.63 -13.83 -17.13
N GLU A 226 -2.73 -13.13 -17.37
CA GLU A 226 -3.14 -12.76 -18.71
C GLU A 226 -3.52 -11.28 -18.80
N ALA A 227 -3.02 -10.60 -19.83
CA ALA A 227 -3.38 -9.22 -20.09
C ALA A 227 -4.81 -9.11 -20.62
N ALA A 228 -5.54 -8.11 -20.17
CA ALA A 228 -6.86 -7.79 -20.71
C ALA A 228 -6.76 -7.33 -22.16
N ASN A 229 -7.75 -7.71 -22.97
CA ASN A 229 -7.84 -7.22 -24.33
C ASN A 229 -8.04 -5.70 -24.37
N THR A 230 -7.45 -5.04 -25.37
CA THR A 230 -7.78 -3.65 -25.64
C THR A 230 -9.16 -3.56 -26.30
N ARG A 231 -9.96 -2.59 -25.87
CA ARG A 231 -11.29 -2.36 -26.46
C ARG A 231 -11.18 -2.13 -27.97
N ALA A 232 -11.95 -2.87 -28.75
CA ALA A 232 -12.04 -2.64 -30.18
C ALA A 232 -12.68 -1.27 -30.47
N LEU A 233 -12.08 -0.50 -31.36
CA LEU A 233 -12.69 0.72 -31.89
C LEU A 233 -13.75 0.36 -32.94
N SER A 234 -14.81 1.16 -32.99
CA SER A 234 -15.90 1.00 -33.95
C SER A 234 -16.26 2.36 -34.58
N LYS A 235 -17.09 2.33 -35.64
CA LYS A 235 -17.58 3.60 -36.21
C LYS A 235 -18.38 4.46 -35.23
N ALA A 236 -19.07 3.83 -34.26
CA ALA A 236 -19.82 4.52 -33.22
C ALA A 236 -18.92 4.98 -32.05
N GLN A 237 -17.74 4.38 -31.89
CA GLN A 237 -16.79 4.70 -30.83
C GLN A 237 -15.35 4.71 -31.39
N PRO A 238 -15.02 5.72 -32.19
CA PRO A 238 -13.77 5.75 -32.96
C PRO A 238 -12.56 6.21 -32.13
N ARG A 239 -12.78 6.71 -30.90
CA ARG A 239 -11.71 7.29 -30.05
C ARG A 239 -11.41 6.42 -28.83
N ARG A 240 -10.21 6.57 -28.29
CA ARG A 240 -9.78 6.06 -26.99
C ARG A 240 -10.22 7.07 -25.91
N SER A 241 -11.51 7.09 -25.59
CA SER A 241 -12.17 8.10 -24.78
C SER A 241 -12.86 7.53 -23.51
N ARG A 242 -12.50 6.31 -23.12
CA ARG A 242 -12.98 5.71 -21.88
C ARG A 242 -11.92 5.78 -20.82
N PHE A 243 -12.20 6.53 -19.77
CA PHE A 243 -11.30 6.76 -18.65
C PHE A 243 -11.79 5.98 -17.44
N ALA A 244 -10.88 5.46 -16.64
CA ALA A 244 -11.20 4.72 -15.42
C ALA A 244 -10.35 5.19 -14.23
N PHE A 245 -11.00 5.31 -13.10
CA PHE A 245 -10.38 5.47 -11.78
C PHE A 245 -10.57 4.19 -10.99
N PHE A 246 -9.50 3.68 -10.38
CA PHE A 246 -9.53 2.52 -9.50
C PHE A 246 -8.93 2.88 -8.15
N GLY A 247 -9.72 2.77 -7.08
CA GLY A 247 -9.21 3.02 -5.73
C GLY A 247 -10.27 3.48 -4.73
N GLN A 248 -9.84 3.72 -3.51
CA GLN A 248 -10.70 4.23 -2.46
C GLN A 248 -11.08 5.70 -2.73
N LEU A 249 -12.34 6.03 -2.48
CA LEU A 249 -12.84 7.41 -2.63
C LEU A 249 -12.55 8.23 -1.37
N THR A 250 -11.27 8.48 -1.12
CA THR A 250 -10.82 9.35 -0.04
C THR A 250 -10.39 10.71 -0.56
N MET A 251 -10.37 11.72 0.31
CA MET A 251 -9.94 13.06 -0.07
C MET A 251 -8.50 13.08 -0.63
N PHE A 252 -7.63 12.16 -0.17
CA PHE A 252 -6.24 12.10 -0.63
C PHE A 252 -6.07 11.42 -1.99
N LYS A 253 -7.03 10.61 -2.41
CA LYS A 253 -7.04 9.98 -3.73
C LYS A 253 -7.57 10.91 -4.84
N GLY A 254 -8.09 12.09 -4.48
CA GLY A 254 -8.43 13.16 -5.42
C GLY A 254 -9.62 12.89 -6.34
N ALA A 255 -10.56 12.04 -5.93
CA ALA A 255 -11.75 11.75 -6.73
C ALA A 255 -12.58 13.01 -7.02
N ASP A 256 -12.63 13.95 -6.08
CA ASP A 256 -13.27 15.24 -6.24
C ASP A 256 -12.60 16.14 -7.31
N ILE A 257 -11.27 16.07 -7.42
CA ILE A 257 -10.50 16.78 -8.46
C ILE A 257 -10.81 16.19 -9.83
N LEU A 258 -10.84 14.87 -9.93
CA LEU A 258 -11.20 14.18 -11.17
C LEU A 258 -12.61 14.50 -11.63
N LEU A 259 -13.57 14.48 -10.71
CA LEU A 259 -14.97 14.81 -11.01
C LEU A 259 -15.14 16.27 -11.44
N ASP A 260 -14.45 17.20 -10.76
CA ASP A 260 -14.42 18.61 -11.15
C ASP A 260 -13.80 18.79 -12.54
N ALA A 261 -12.71 18.09 -12.87
CA ALA A 261 -12.09 18.11 -14.18
C ALA A 261 -13.06 17.64 -15.28
N VAL A 262 -13.74 16.52 -15.07
CA VAL A 262 -14.77 16.01 -16.01
C VAL A 262 -15.88 17.04 -16.25
N GLY A 263 -16.32 17.71 -15.19
CA GLY A 263 -17.35 18.75 -15.29
C GLY A 263 -16.91 20.00 -16.06
N ARG A 264 -15.61 20.28 -16.14
CA ARG A 264 -15.03 21.45 -16.85
C ARG A 264 -14.84 21.23 -18.34
N VAL A 265 -14.75 19.97 -18.81
CA VAL A 265 -14.54 19.71 -20.25
C VAL A 265 -15.78 20.15 -21.05
N PRO A 266 -15.65 21.01 -22.06
CA PRO A 266 -16.76 21.39 -22.93
C PRO A 266 -17.40 20.19 -23.64
N ASP A 267 -18.72 20.23 -23.91
CA ASP A 267 -19.44 19.14 -24.57
C ASP A 267 -18.87 18.78 -25.93
N GLU A 268 -18.43 19.80 -26.66
CA GLU A 268 -17.84 19.64 -28.01
C GLU A 268 -16.51 18.84 -27.97
N ILE A 269 -15.77 18.94 -26.86
CA ILE A 269 -14.50 18.21 -26.65
C ILE A 269 -14.77 16.83 -26.06
N TRP A 270 -15.65 16.75 -25.07
CA TRP A 270 -16.01 15.47 -24.42
C TRP A 270 -16.59 14.50 -25.44
N GLY A 271 -17.63 14.93 -26.17
CA GLY A 271 -18.34 14.13 -27.16
C GLY A 271 -19.20 13.03 -26.53
N ASP A 272 -19.99 12.36 -27.39
CA ASP A 272 -21.01 11.40 -26.93
C ASP A 272 -20.46 10.05 -26.48
N ASP A 273 -19.25 9.69 -26.93
CA ASP A 273 -18.62 8.38 -26.70
C ASP A 273 -17.66 8.35 -25.51
N ALA A 274 -17.30 9.51 -24.96
CA ALA A 274 -16.44 9.58 -23.79
C ALA A 274 -17.21 9.22 -22.51
N ARG A 275 -16.52 8.51 -21.61
CA ARG A 275 -17.06 8.12 -20.30
C ARG A 275 -15.95 8.09 -19.27
N MET A 276 -16.25 8.60 -18.09
CA MET A 276 -15.46 8.43 -16.88
C MET A 276 -16.09 7.36 -16.01
N MET A 277 -15.37 6.29 -15.75
CA MET A 277 -15.81 5.16 -14.93
C MET A 277 -15.08 5.21 -13.60
N ILE A 278 -15.82 5.13 -12.49
CA ILE A 278 -15.27 5.13 -11.14
C ILE A 278 -15.53 3.79 -10.48
N PHE A 279 -14.45 3.08 -10.19
CA PHE A 279 -14.42 1.82 -9.49
C PHE A 279 -13.75 2.04 -8.13
N GLY A 280 -14.54 1.96 -7.06
CA GLY A 280 -14.03 2.19 -5.72
C GLY A 280 -15.12 2.30 -4.66
N GLY A 281 -14.70 2.27 -3.39
CA GLY A 281 -15.58 2.38 -2.22
C GLY A 281 -15.00 3.29 -1.16
N ASN A 282 -15.51 3.15 0.07
CA ASN A 282 -15.11 3.90 1.27
C ASN A 282 -15.51 5.38 1.29
N LEU A 283 -16.35 5.85 0.38
CA LEU A 283 -16.87 7.22 0.43
C LEU A 283 -17.68 7.44 1.71
N GLU A 284 -18.47 6.46 2.11
CA GLU A 284 -19.32 6.47 3.30
C GLU A 284 -18.55 6.60 4.63
N ARG A 285 -17.23 6.38 4.60
CA ARG A 285 -16.33 6.52 5.77
C ARG A 285 -15.61 7.86 5.82
N GLN A 286 -15.82 8.69 4.81
CA GLN A 286 -15.21 10.01 4.75
C GLN A 286 -16.04 11.05 5.54
N PRO A 287 -15.46 12.22 5.90
CA PRO A 287 -16.23 13.33 6.47
C PRO A 287 -17.44 13.67 5.58
N ILE A 288 -18.56 14.04 6.22
CA ILE A 288 -19.83 14.26 5.52
C ILE A 288 -19.71 15.36 4.44
N GLU A 289 -18.94 16.39 4.71
CA GLU A 289 -18.71 17.48 3.77
C GLU A 289 -18.00 17.00 2.49
N TYR A 290 -17.12 16.01 2.62
CA TYR A 290 -16.47 15.42 1.45
C TYR A 290 -17.41 14.48 0.69
N GLN A 291 -18.25 13.72 1.39
CA GLN A 291 -19.28 12.88 0.76
C GLN A 291 -20.25 13.74 -0.05
N GLU A 292 -20.78 14.80 0.53
CA GLU A 292 -21.69 15.77 -0.14
C GLU A 292 -21.02 16.38 -1.37
N LYS A 293 -19.77 16.84 -1.23
CA LYS A 293 -19.00 17.39 -2.37
C LYS A 293 -18.88 16.39 -3.52
N VAL A 294 -18.54 15.13 -3.23
CA VAL A 294 -18.39 14.09 -4.27
C VAL A 294 -19.73 13.79 -4.93
N HIS A 295 -20.81 13.70 -4.18
CA HIS A 295 -22.16 13.49 -4.73
C HIS A 295 -22.60 14.65 -5.63
N ASP A 296 -22.41 15.89 -5.20
CA ASP A 296 -22.70 17.08 -6.01
C ASP A 296 -21.93 17.10 -7.34
N LEU A 297 -20.66 16.70 -7.30
CA LEU A 297 -19.83 16.64 -8.49
C LEU A 297 -20.27 15.54 -9.46
N ILE A 298 -20.68 14.37 -8.93
CA ILE A 298 -21.24 13.29 -9.74
C ILE A 298 -22.57 13.74 -10.40
N GLU A 299 -23.45 14.40 -9.65
CA GLU A 299 -24.71 14.92 -10.17
C GLU A 299 -24.48 15.95 -11.28
N LYS A 300 -23.55 16.88 -11.06
CA LYS A 300 -23.17 17.90 -12.07
C LYS A 300 -22.56 17.30 -13.33
N ALA A 301 -21.75 16.27 -13.18
CA ALA A 301 -21.13 15.57 -14.32
C ALA A 301 -22.16 14.73 -15.12
N GLY A 302 -23.29 14.36 -14.52
CA GLY A 302 -24.39 13.66 -15.18
C GLY A 302 -23.95 12.37 -15.84
N GLU A 303 -24.38 12.15 -17.08
CA GLU A 303 -24.07 10.92 -17.84
C GLU A 303 -22.60 10.76 -18.25
N ARG A 304 -21.77 11.79 -18.07
CA ARG A 304 -20.33 11.71 -18.34
C ARG A 304 -19.61 10.76 -17.36
N VAL A 305 -20.13 10.63 -16.13
CA VAL A 305 -19.57 9.82 -15.05
C VAL A 305 -20.46 8.62 -14.77
N ARG A 306 -19.85 7.45 -14.64
CA ARG A 306 -20.53 6.25 -14.19
C ARG A 306 -19.82 5.66 -12.97
N PHE A 307 -20.52 5.60 -11.86
CA PHE A 307 -20.05 5.02 -10.62
C PHE A 307 -20.44 3.54 -10.54
N TYR A 308 -19.45 2.66 -10.36
CA TYR A 308 -19.64 1.21 -10.30
C TYR A 308 -19.54 0.64 -8.88
N GLY A 309 -19.02 1.42 -7.91
CA GLY A 309 -18.80 0.95 -6.55
C GLY A 309 -17.53 0.14 -6.36
N ALA A 310 -17.45 -0.55 -5.22
CA ALA A 310 -16.31 -1.40 -4.89
C ALA A 310 -16.22 -2.61 -5.82
N TYR A 311 -15.02 -3.11 -6.05
CA TYR A 311 -14.72 -4.26 -6.91
C TYR A 311 -13.75 -5.22 -6.21
N GLN A 312 -13.67 -6.45 -6.71
CA GLN A 312 -12.67 -7.43 -6.29
C GLN A 312 -11.47 -7.43 -7.23
N ASN A 313 -10.26 -7.67 -6.71
CA ASN A 313 -9.05 -7.70 -7.54
C ASN A 313 -9.13 -8.71 -8.70
N SER A 314 -9.85 -9.82 -8.52
CA SER A 314 -10.09 -10.81 -9.57
C SER A 314 -10.92 -10.29 -10.75
N GLU A 315 -11.61 -9.16 -10.58
CA GLU A 315 -12.41 -8.52 -11.65
C GLU A 315 -11.55 -7.56 -12.48
N MET A 316 -10.34 -7.19 -12.00
CA MET A 316 -9.49 -6.18 -12.64
C MET A 316 -9.28 -6.41 -14.15
N PRO A 317 -9.00 -7.63 -14.68
CA PRO A 317 -8.86 -7.84 -16.11
C PRO A 317 -10.10 -7.41 -16.89
N LYS A 318 -11.30 -7.77 -16.40
CA LYS A 318 -12.58 -7.42 -17.05
C LYS A 318 -12.87 -5.91 -16.98
N LEU A 319 -12.52 -5.28 -15.86
CA LEU A 319 -12.71 -3.83 -15.70
C LEU A 319 -11.74 -3.05 -16.59
N MET A 320 -10.51 -3.52 -16.73
CA MET A 320 -9.51 -2.95 -17.63
C MET A 320 -9.89 -3.09 -19.12
N GLU A 321 -10.65 -4.10 -19.51
CA GLU A 321 -11.20 -4.19 -20.88
C GLU A 321 -12.16 -3.04 -21.21
N LEU A 322 -12.81 -2.47 -20.22
CA LEU A 322 -13.73 -1.34 -20.41
C LEU A 322 -13.01 0.00 -20.59
N ALA A 323 -11.76 0.11 -20.13
CA ALA A 323 -10.99 1.34 -20.08
C ALA A 323 -9.99 1.46 -21.23
N ASP A 324 -9.78 2.68 -21.70
CA ASP A 324 -8.69 3.05 -22.61
C ASP A 324 -7.54 3.73 -21.87
N TRP A 325 -7.86 4.46 -20.76
CA TRP A 325 -6.95 5.19 -19.92
C TRP A 325 -7.28 4.95 -18.45
N THR A 326 -6.27 4.94 -17.61
CA THR A 326 -6.46 4.93 -16.15
C THR A 326 -5.98 6.24 -15.55
N ILE A 327 -6.71 6.77 -14.55
CA ILE A 327 -6.39 8.07 -13.94
C ILE A 327 -6.14 7.88 -12.45
N ILE A 328 -5.02 8.45 -11.92
CA ILE A 328 -4.72 8.55 -10.49
C ILE A 328 -4.53 10.02 -10.11
N PRO A 329 -5.55 10.69 -9.61
CA PRO A 329 -5.51 12.10 -9.27
C PRO A 329 -5.09 12.36 -7.81
N SER A 330 -4.34 11.46 -7.19
CA SER A 330 -3.95 11.56 -5.78
C SER A 330 -3.21 12.86 -5.47
N ILE A 331 -3.53 13.45 -4.32
CA ILE A 331 -2.93 14.72 -3.85
C ILE A 331 -1.91 14.53 -2.73
N TRP A 332 -1.63 13.29 -2.36
CA TRP A 332 -0.66 12.95 -1.33
C TRP A 332 0.50 12.11 -1.91
N TRP A 333 1.49 11.82 -1.05
CA TRP A 333 2.64 10.99 -1.41
C TRP A 333 2.22 9.53 -1.62
N GLU A 334 1.93 9.13 -2.85
CA GLU A 334 1.83 7.72 -3.21
C GLU A 334 3.23 7.12 -3.35
N ASN A 335 3.41 5.90 -2.86
CA ASN A 335 4.71 5.22 -2.92
C ASN A 335 4.86 4.42 -4.22
N SER A 336 4.01 3.42 -4.39
CA SER A 336 3.95 2.58 -5.58
C SER A 336 2.54 2.01 -5.72
N PRO A 337 1.58 2.80 -6.23
CA PRO A 337 0.22 2.31 -6.41
C PRO A 337 0.19 1.09 -7.34
N ILE A 338 -0.29 -0.04 -6.83
CA ILE A 338 -0.37 -1.31 -7.60
C ILE A 338 -1.16 -1.11 -8.89
N VAL A 339 -2.17 -0.25 -8.88
CA VAL A 339 -3.00 0.04 -10.07
C VAL A 339 -2.20 0.61 -11.26
N ILE A 340 -1.02 1.20 -11.03
CA ILE A 340 -0.13 1.63 -12.13
C ILE A 340 0.42 0.40 -12.84
N GLN A 341 0.93 -0.56 -12.09
CA GLN A 341 1.45 -1.81 -12.64
C GLN A 341 0.35 -2.62 -13.32
N GLU A 342 -0.84 -2.71 -12.70
CA GLU A 342 -2.02 -3.35 -13.29
C GLU A 342 -2.41 -2.69 -14.61
N ALA A 343 -2.49 -1.35 -14.66
CA ALA A 343 -2.80 -0.62 -15.88
C ALA A 343 -1.79 -0.90 -17.00
N PHE A 344 -0.49 -0.84 -16.69
CA PHE A 344 0.57 -1.12 -17.66
C PHE A 344 0.58 -2.58 -18.12
N PHE A 345 0.39 -3.53 -17.20
CA PHE A 345 0.26 -4.94 -17.55
C PHE A 345 -0.88 -5.18 -18.54
N HIS A 346 -2.00 -4.48 -18.35
CA HIS A 346 -3.15 -4.54 -19.24
C HIS A 346 -3.05 -3.61 -20.47
N GLY A 347 -1.91 -2.94 -20.67
CA GLY A 347 -1.68 -2.03 -21.81
C GLY A 347 -2.50 -0.75 -21.76
N ARG A 348 -2.81 -0.24 -20.57
CA ARG A 348 -3.54 1.03 -20.37
C ARG A 348 -2.58 2.13 -19.95
N PRO A 349 -2.44 3.20 -20.77
CA PRO A 349 -1.68 4.38 -20.38
C PRO A 349 -2.36 5.08 -19.19
N MET A 350 -1.55 5.84 -18.46
CA MET A 350 -1.97 6.49 -17.22
C MET A 350 -2.01 8.02 -17.35
N ILE A 351 -2.94 8.64 -16.63
CA ILE A 351 -2.89 10.08 -16.33
C ILE A 351 -2.74 10.20 -14.82
N CYS A 352 -1.69 10.83 -14.32
CA CYS A 352 -1.48 10.95 -12.88
C CYS A 352 -1.00 12.32 -12.42
N SER A 353 -1.23 12.62 -11.16
CA SER A 353 -0.61 13.77 -10.51
C SER A 353 0.91 13.65 -10.55
N ASN A 354 1.61 14.72 -10.89
CA ASN A 354 3.07 14.78 -10.92
C ASN A 354 3.64 14.87 -9.49
N ILE A 355 3.55 13.77 -8.73
CA ILE A 355 3.92 13.72 -7.32
C ILE A 355 4.31 12.31 -6.87
N GLY A 356 5.31 12.23 -6.00
CA GLY A 356 5.69 10.99 -5.30
C GLY A 356 6.10 9.86 -6.24
N GLY A 357 5.92 8.61 -5.79
CA GLY A 357 6.25 7.42 -6.58
C GLY A 357 5.40 7.24 -7.84
N MET A 358 4.29 7.95 -7.99
CA MET A 358 3.54 7.95 -9.25
C MET A 358 4.33 8.64 -10.36
N ALA A 359 4.93 9.80 -10.05
CA ALA A 359 5.67 10.60 -11.02
C ALA A 359 6.91 9.89 -11.57
N GLU A 360 7.54 9.02 -10.78
CA GLU A 360 8.73 8.27 -11.25
C GLU A 360 8.37 7.11 -12.18
N LYS A 361 7.16 6.54 -12.04
CA LYS A 361 6.71 5.37 -12.82
C LYS A 361 6.14 5.73 -14.17
N ILE A 362 5.70 6.96 -14.33
CA ILE A 362 5.08 7.45 -15.56
C ILE A 362 6.01 8.44 -16.24
N THR A 363 6.39 8.13 -17.47
CA THR A 363 7.16 9.03 -18.33
C THR A 363 6.18 9.84 -19.18
N ASP A 364 6.11 11.14 -18.88
CA ASP A 364 5.17 12.06 -19.55
C ASP A 364 5.31 12.03 -21.06
N GLY A 365 4.19 11.89 -21.77
CA GLY A 365 4.13 11.78 -23.23
C GLY A 365 4.60 10.43 -23.81
N VAL A 366 5.00 9.44 -22.97
CA VAL A 366 5.47 8.12 -23.43
C VAL A 366 4.52 6.99 -23.03
N ASN A 367 4.40 6.73 -21.73
CA ASN A 367 3.50 5.70 -21.21
C ASN A 367 2.31 6.28 -20.44
N GLY A 368 2.22 7.62 -20.37
CA GLY A 368 1.14 8.35 -19.72
C GLY A 368 1.33 9.84 -19.81
N LEU A 369 0.55 10.57 -19.02
CA LEU A 369 0.57 12.02 -18.92
C LEU A 369 0.62 12.44 -17.44
N HIS A 370 1.33 13.52 -17.17
CA HIS A 370 1.36 14.17 -15.87
C HIS A 370 0.47 15.42 -15.86
N PHE A 371 -0.16 15.69 -14.73
CA PHE A 371 -0.80 16.96 -14.46
C PHE A 371 -0.41 17.50 -13.08
N ARG A 372 -0.59 18.81 -12.86
CA ARG A 372 -0.25 19.47 -11.59
C ARG A 372 -1.15 18.95 -10.47
N VAL A 373 -0.54 18.48 -9.40
CA VAL A 373 -1.26 17.95 -8.23
C VAL A 373 -2.34 18.94 -7.75
N GLY A 374 -3.55 18.42 -7.60
CA GLY A 374 -4.69 19.19 -7.13
C GLY A 374 -5.35 20.14 -8.15
N SER A 375 -4.88 20.15 -9.39
CA SER A 375 -5.42 21.04 -10.44
C SER A 375 -6.40 20.33 -11.36
N ALA A 376 -7.69 20.51 -11.15
CA ALA A 376 -8.74 20.03 -12.06
C ALA A 376 -8.70 20.69 -13.44
N GLU A 377 -8.15 21.92 -13.52
CA GLU A 377 -7.99 22.66 -14.78
C GLU A 377 -6.89 22.03 -15.66
N ASP A 378 -5.81 21.55 -15.03
CA ASP A 378 -4.69 20.97 -15.73
C ASP A 378 -4.96 19.52 -16.16
N LEU A 379 -5.74 18.78 -15.34
CA LEU A 379 -6.25 17.44 -15.63
C LEU A 379 -7.27 17.46 -16.77
#